data_c1fef00bcd760519133bc799c77d4ec6
#
_entry.id   c1fef00bcd760519133bc799c77d4ec6
#
_cell.length_a   1.000
_cell.length_b   1.000
_cell.length_c   1.000
_cell.angle_alpha   90.00
_cell.angle_beta   90.00
_cell.angle_gamma   90.00
#
_symmetry.space_group_name_H-M   'P 1'
#
loop_
_entity.id
_entity.type
_entity.pdbx_description
1 polymer ?
#
loop_
_entity_poly.entity_id
_entity_poly.type
_entity_poly.pdbx_seq_one_letter_code
_entity_poly.pdbx_strand_id
1 'polypeptide(L)'
;NGQCHALGKMRIRIHAETPSYRTNSVLEIDTPCGKIVNANDCGLDASVLQDIAARGKVALFFSTLNVLANGWPFPYLRQNESDYAVRVAAVREQVRETFALGMKILKPTVSVAFAGPVSFLHPLSAHLNSWPEARDWRQLVRELRVHGPVTWPAPGSTFSLDTRDII
;
A
#
# COMPACT_ATOMS: atom_id res chain seq x y z
N ASN A 1 -4.02 -19.88 -9.51
CA ASN A 1 -4.01 -18.46 -9.20
C ASN A 1 -5.39 -17.87 -9.39
N GLY A 2 -5.99 -17.31 -8.31
CA GLY A 2 -7.16 -16.48 -8.40
C GLY A 2 -8.48 -17.19 -8.64
N GLN A 3 -8.95 -18.01 -7.70
CA GLN A 3 -10.35 -18.43 -7.74
C GLN A 3 -11.25 -17.19 -7.76
N CYS A 4 -12.23 -17.18 -8.66
CA CYS A 4 -13.18 -16.08 -8.81
C CYS A 4 -14.47 -16.44 -8.11
N HIS A 5 -14.89 -15.64 -7.16
CA HIS A 5 -16.14 -15.79 -6.43
C HIS A 5 -17.11 -14.67 -6.80
N ALA A 6 -18.36 -15.01 -7.12
CA ALA A 6 -19.40 -14.03 -7.39
C ALA A 6 -20.12 -13.62 -6.10
N LEU A 7 -20.34 -12.32 -5.91
CA LEU A 7 -21.13 -11.75 -4.82
C LEU A 7 -22.09 -10.69 -5.41
N GLY A 8 -23.30 -11.12 -5.77
CA GLY A 8 -24.24 -10.26 -6.50
C GLY A 8 -23.66 -9.81 -7.84
N LYS A 9 -23.55 -8.50 -8.05
CA LYS A 9 -22.97 -7.89 -9.25
C LYS A 9 -21.43 -7.75 -9.18
N MET A 10 -20.81 -8.16 -8.08
CA MET A 10 -19.37 -8.11 -7.89
C MET A 10 -18.72 -9.46 -8.15
N ARG A 11 -17.45 -9.43 -8.56
CA ARG A 11 -16.59 -10.61 -8.61
C ARG A 11 -15.34 -10.35 -7.78
N ILE A 12 -14.99 -11.31 -6.95
CA ILE A 12 -13.85 -11.23 -6.03
C ILE A 12 -12.79 -12.24 -6.47
N ARG A 13 -11.54 -11.79 -6.58
CA ARG A 13 -10.37 -12.65 -6.81
C ARG A 13 -9.30 -12.37 -5.78
N ILE A 14 -8.61 -13.42 -5.38
CA ILE A 14 -7.45 -13.34 -4.49
C ILE A 14 -6.23 -13.83 -5.29
N HIS A 15 -5.24 -12.97 -5.42
CA HIS A 15 -3.97 -13.27 -6.08
C HIS A 15 -2.91 -13.50 -5.02
N ALA A 16 -2.42 -14.74 -4.92
CA ALA A 16 -1.35 -15.05 -3.97
C ALA A 16 -0.05 -14.35 -4.38
N GLU A 17 0.67 -13.83 -3.40
CA GLU A 17 2.02 -13.33 -3.59
C GLU A 17 2.97 -14.49 -3.86
N THR A 18 3.74 -14.45 -4.93
CA THR A 18 4.72 -15.48 -5.31
C THR A 18 6.11 -14.89 -5.51
N PRO A 19 7.19 -15.54 -5.09
CA PRO A 19 7.32 -16.49 -3.99
C PRO A 19 7.74 -15.74 -2.73
N SER A 20 6.88 -15.63 -1.78
CA SER A 20 7.22 -14.97 -0.52
C SER A 20 7.01 -15.95 0.63
N TYR A 21 7.89 -15.87 1.61
CA TYR A 21 7.72 -16.51 2.92
C TYR A 21 6.56 -15.88 3.72
N ARG A 22 5.93 -14.84 3.16
CA ARG A 22 4.71 -14.22 3.67
C ARG A 22 3.54 -14.74 2.85
N THR A 23 2.48 -15.17 3.52
CA THR A 23 1.24 -15.64 2.91
C THR A 23 0.29 -14.49 2.60
N ASN A 24 0.81 -13.40 2.07
CA ASN A 24 0.01 -12.23 1.70
C ASN A 24 -0.65 -12.44 0.33
N SER A 25 -1.69 -11.67 0.06
CA SER A 25 -2.41 -11.73 -1.20
C SER A 25 -2.99 -10.39 -1.58
N VAL A 26 -3.06 -10.15 -2.90
CA VAL A 26 -3.75 -8.99 -3.47
C VAL A 26 -5.21 -9.35 -3.68
N LEU A 27 -6.11 -8.55 -3.13
CA LEU A 27 -7.54 -8.67 -3.32
C LEU A 27 -7.98 -7.80 -4.51
N GLU A 28 -8.63 -8.41 -5.51
CA GLU A 28 -9.28 -7.73 -6.62
C GLU A 28 -10.80 -7.87 -6.49
N ILE A 29 -11.51 -6.76 -6.54
CA ILE A 29 -12.98 -6.72 -6.54
C ILE A 29 -13.41 -6.03 -7.84
N ASP A 30 -14.03 -6.79 -8.73
CA ASP A 30 -14.72 -6.25 -9.91
C ASP A 30 -16.08 -5.71 -9.53
N THR A 31 -16.35 -4.47 -9.86
CA THR A 31 -17.65 -3.81 -9.69
C THR A 31 -18.13 -3.26 -11.03
N PRO A 32 -19.42 -2.92 -11.20
CA PRO A 32 -19.91 -2.24 -12.40
C PRO A 32 -19.21 -0.90 -12.69
N CYS A 33 -18.68 -0.24 -11.67
CA CYS A 33 -18.05 1.09 -11.77
C CYS A 33 -16.52 1.04 -11.91
N GLY A 34 -15.94 -0.16 -11.96
CA GLY A 34 -14.50 -0.39 -12.06
C GLY A 34 -13.97 -1.30 -10.96
N LYS A 35 -12.68 -1.56 -11.01
CA LYS A 35 -12.02 -2.47 -10.07
C LYS A 35 -11.55 -1.75 -8.82
N ILE A 36 -11.65 -2.45 -7.69
CA ILE A 36 -10.96 -2.12 -6.47
C ILE A 36 -9.83 -3.13 -6.30
N VAL A 37 -8.61 -2.66 -6.15
CA VAL A 37 -7.43 -3.49 -5.90
C VAL A 37 -6.87 -3.14 -4.53
N ASN A 38 -6.85 -4.10 -3.62
CA ASN A 38 -6.24 -3.93 -2.31
C ASN A 38 -5.01 -4.83 -2.20
N ALA A 39 -3.85 -4.22 -2.22
CA ALA A 39 -2.56 -4.90 -2.10
C ALA A 39 -2.06 -4.99 -0.64
N ASN A 40 -2.69 -4.26 0.27
CA ASN A 40 -2.28 -4.20 1.68
C ASN A 40 -0.76 -3.96 1.80
N ASP A 41 -0.03 -4.84 2.45
CA ASP A 41 1.43 -4.84 2.64
C ASP A 41 2.16 -5.90 1.78
N CYS A 42 1.53 -6.33 0.68
CA CYS A 42 2.13 -7.26 -0.26
C CYS A 42 3.33 -6.65 -0.99
N GLY A 43 4.35 -7.48 -1.22
CA GLY A 43 5.31 -7.23 -2.28
C GLY A 43 4.60 -7.38 -3.64
N LEU A 44 4.56 -6.30 -4.42
CA LEU A 44 3.79 -6.31 -5.66
C LEU A 44 4.53 -7.02 -6.79
N ASP A 45 3.94 -8.10 -7.31
CA ASP A 45 4.41 -8.75 -8.53
C ASP A 45 3.86 -8.01 -9.76
N ALA A 46 4.75 -7.53 -10.62
CA ALA A 46 4.39 -6.77 -11.81
C ALA A 46 3.49 -7.59 -12.76
N SER A 47 3.70 -8.91 -12.86
CA SER A 47 2.89 -9.78 -13.74
C SER A 47 1.44 -9.86 -13.24
N VAL A 48 1.24 -10.00 -11.94
CA VAL A 48 -0.09 -10.01 -11.31
C VAL A 48 -0.80 -8.67 -11.54
N LEU A 49 -0.09 -7.56 -11.36
CA LEU A 49 -0.65 -6.23 -11.58
C LEU A 49 -1.01 -6.00 -13.05
N GLN A 50 -0.18 -6.46 -14.00
CA GLN A 50 -0.45 -6.39 -15.44
C GLN A 50 -1.69 -7.20 -15.80
N ASP A 51 -1.84 -8.41 -15.26
CA ASP A 51 -3.01 -9.25 -15.44
C ASP A 51 -4.29 -8.57 -14.91
N ILE A 52 -4.22 -7.93 -13.75
CA ILE A 52 -5.34 -7.17 -13.19
C ILE A 52 -5.70 -5.99 -14.12
N ALA A 53 -4.70 -5.21 -14.56
CA ALA A 53 -4.88 -4.07 -15.44
C ALA A 53 -5.47 -4.47 -16.81
N ALA A 54 -5.05 -5.60 -17.38
CA ALA A 54 -5.55 -6.11 -18.64
C ALA A 54 -7.05 -6.47 -18.60
N ARG A 55 -7.59 -6.79 -17.41
CA ARG A 55 -9.01 -7.14 -17.24
C ARG A 55 -9.93 -5.93 -17.08
N GLY A 56 -9.43 -4.71 -17.15
CA GLY A 56 -10.25 -3.48 -17.16
C GLY A 56 -9.79 -2.42 -16.17
N LYS A 57 -10.50 -1.30 -16.18
CA LYS A 57 -10.16 -0.08 -15.47
C LYS A 57 -10.14 -0.30 -13.94
N VAL A 58 -9.07 0.17 -13.29
CA VAL A 58 -8.96 0.22 -11.83
C VAL A 58 -9.49 1.58 -11.34
N ALA A 59 -10.51 1.56 -10.51
CA ALA A 59 -11.07 2.76 -9.88
C ALA A 59 -10.26 3.14 -8.63
N LEU A 60 -10.02 2.18 -7.74
CA LEU A 60 -9.30 2.38 -6.49
C LEU A 60 -8.15 1.37 -6.35
N PHE A 61 -7.01 1.86 -5.92
CA PHE A 61 -5.85 1.05 -5.55
C PHE A 61 -5.43 1.36 -4.12
N PHE A 62 -5.50 0.37 -3.24
CA PHE A 62 -5.11 0.46 -1.84
C PHE A 62 -3.76 -0.22 -1.62
N SER A 63 -2.81 0.48 -1.00
CA SER A 63 -1.55 -0.10 -0.55
C SER A 63 -1.00 0.65 0.66
N THR A 64 -0.16 -0.02 1.42
CA THR A 64 0.46 0.57 2.61
C THR A 64 1.53 1.58 2.25
N LEU A 65 1.63 2.66 3.05
CA LEU A 65 2.80 3.54 3.10
C LEU A 65 3.46 3.51 4.49
N ASN A 66 3.32 2.41 5.20
CA ASN A 66 3.85 2.28 6.54
C ASN A 66 5.33 1.87 6.53
N VAL A 67 6.21 2.84 6.64
CA VAL A 67 7.67 2.62 6.65
C VAL A 67 8.10 1.81 7.87
N LEU A 68 7.59 2.13 9.06
CA LEU A 68 8.04 1.49 10.30
C LEU A 68 7.53 0.05 10.44
N ALA A 69 6.32 -0.25 10.04
CA ALA A 69 5.80 -1.62 10.11
C ALA A 69 6.47 -2.54 9.09
N ASN A 70 6.80 -2.02 7.90
CA ASN A 70 7.53 -2.78 6.89
C ASN A 70 9.01 -2.98 7.26
N GLY A 71 9.53 -2.20 8.20
CA GLY A 71 10.88 -2.35 8.74
C GLY A 71 11.03 -3.41 9.84
N TRP A 72 9.99 -4.21 10.11
CA TRP A 72 10.10 -5.33 11.04
C TRP A 72 11.24 -6.30 10.63
N PRO A 73 12.14 -6.75 11.52
CA PRO A 73 12.16 -6.61 12.99
C PRO A 73 13.03 -5.46 13.52
N PHE A 74 13.35 -4.45 12.74
CA PHE A 74 14.29 -3.38 13.11
C PHE A 74 14.00 -2.71 14.47
N PRO A 75 12.76 -2.50 14.91
CA PRO A 75 12.47 -1.94 16.22
C PRO A 75 13.05 -2.72 17.40
N TYR A 76 13.39 -3.97 17.18
CA TYR A 76 13.85 -4.89 18.23
C TYR A 76 15.35 -5.22 18.15
N LEU A 77 16.02 -4.79 17.09
CA LEU A 77 17.45 -5.01 16.95
C LEU A 77 18.21 -3.91 17.67
N ARG A 78 19.13 -4.29 18.56
CA ARG A 78 20.12 -3.36 19.13
C ARG A 78 21.15 -3.02 18.05
N GLN A 79 20.96 -1.88 17.40
CA GLN A 79 21.88 -1.36 16.39
C GLN A 79 22.28 0.06 16.80
N ASN A 80 23.38 0.54 16.26
CA ASN A 80 23.73 1.94 16.43
C ASN A 80 22.75 2.83 15.65
N GLU A 81 22.63 4.10 16.04
CA GLU A 81 21.64 5.02 15.48
C GLU A 81 21.86 5.29 13.98
N SER A 82 23.11 5.30 13.53
CA SER A 82 23.45 5.50 12.11
C SER A 82 22.96 4.34 11.24
N ASP A 83 23.09 3.09 11.69
CA ASP A 83 22.62 1.92 10.95
C ASP A 83 21.11 1.90 10.84
N TYR A 84 20.42 2.38 11.87
CA TYR A 84 18.97 2.55 11.84
C TYR A 84 18.54 3.57 10.78
N ALA A 85 19.16 4.74 10.75
CA ALA A 85 18.83 5.79 9.78
C ALA A 85 18.95 5.28 8.35
N VAL A 86 20.05 4.60 8.02
CA VAL A 86 20.28 4.00 6.70
C VAL A 86 19.20 2.97 6.36
N ARG A 87 18.83 2.11 7.32
CA ARG A 87 17.81 1.08 7.09
C ARG A 87 16.42 1.65 6.94
N VAL A 88 16.05 2.63 7.75
CA VAL A 88 14.75 3.32 7.63
C VAL A 88 14.63 4.03 6.30
N ALA A 89 15.69 4.69 5.83
CA ALA A 89 15.73 5.31 4.52
C ALA A 89 15.55 4.27 3.38
N ALA A 90 16.22 3.11 3.48
CA ALA A 90 16.07 2.03 2.51
C ALA A 90 14.64 1.45 2.49
N VAL A 91 14.04 1.22 3.66
CA VAL A 91 12.65 0.74 3.76
C VAL A 91 11.67 1.79 3.22
N ARG A 92 11.89 3.07 3.52
CA ARG A 92 11.08 4.17 2.98
C ARG A 92 11.10 4.16 1.45
N GLU A 93 12.29 4.02 0.87
CA GLU A 93 12.41 3.97 -0.59
C GLU A 93 11.73 2.73 -1.17
N GLN A 94 11.92 1.56 -0.59
CA GLN A 94 11.25 0.34 -1.01
C GLN A 94 9.72 0.48 -0.97
N VAL A 95 9.15 1.05 0.09
CA VAL A 95 7.70 1.30 0.21
C VAL A 95 7.22 2.26 -0.86
N ARG A 96 7.98 3.34 -1.11
CA ARG A 96 7.70 4.31 -2.17
C ARG A 96 7.69 3.66 -3.55
N GLU A 97 8.73 2.87 -3.86
CA GLU A 97 8.87 2.20 -5.16
C GLU A 97 7.77 1.18 -5.38
N THR A 98 7.44 0.38 -4.37
CA THR A 98 6.36 -0.61 -4.43
C THR A 98 5.02 0.06 -4.71
N PHE A 99 4.69 1.13 -3.99
CA PHE A 99 3.46 1.89 -4.22
C PHE A 99 3.43 2.51 -5.63
N ALA A 100 4.55 3.13 -6.06
CA ALA A 100 4.69 3.73 -7.38
C ALA A 100 4.56 2.69 -8.51
N LEU A 101 5.08 1.47 -8.31
CA LEU A 101 4.93 0.36 -9.27
C LEU A 101 3.45 0.03 -9.48
N GLY A 102 2.68 -0.11 -8.39
CA GLY A 102 1.24 -0.33 -8.44
C GLY A 102 0.52 0.77 -9.23
N MET A 103 0.83 2.04 -8.94
CA MET A 103 0.24 3.18 -9.65
C MET A 103 0.56 3.18 -11.14
N LYS A 104 1.81 2.92 -11.51
CA LYS A 104 2.28 2.91 -12.91
C LYS A 104 1.60 1.83 -13.74
N ILE A 105 1.44 0.62 -13.18
CA ILE A 105 0.87 -0.52 -13.90
C ILE A 105 -0.66 -0.44 -13.92
N LEU A 106 -1.28 -0.24 -12.76
CA LEU A 106 -2.74 -0.27 -12.63
C LEU A 106 -3.41 1.01 -13.15
N LYS A 107 -2.71 2.14 -13.17
CA LYS A 107 -3.23 3.46 -13.56
C LYS A 107 -4.59 3.76 -12.92
N PRO A 108 -4.71 3.67 -11.59
CA PRO A 108 -5.98 3.79 -10.91
C PRO A 108 -6.55 5.22 -11.02
N THR A 109 -7.88 5.35 -10.91
CA THR A 109 -8.49 6.67 -10.80
C THR A 109 -8.03 7.39 -9.53
N VAL A 110 -7.94 6.66 -8.42
CA VAL A 110 -7.38 7.15 -7.14
C VAL A 110 -6.58 6.04 -6.48
N SER A 111 -5.39 6.39 -6.00
CA SER A 111 -4.60 5.54 -5.11
C SER A 111 -4.83 5.95 -3.67
N VAL A 112 -5.05 4.98 -2.82
CA VAL A 112 -5.35 5.17 -1.40
C VAL A 112 -4.20 4.62 -0.57
N ALA A 113 -3.47 5.51 0.07
CA ALA A 113 -2.47 5.14 1.05
C ALA A 113 -3.11 4.89 2.41
N PHE A 114 -2.77 3.80 3.06
CA PHE A 114 -3.33 3.44 4.37
C PHE A 114 -2.32 2.69 5.25
N ALA A 115 -2.80 2.18 6.40
CA ALA A 115 -2.02 1.41 7.38
C ALA A 115 -0.84 2.19 8.02
N GLY A 116 -1.04 3.48 8.29
CA GLY A 116 -0.07 4.29 9.01
C GLY A 116 -0.66 5.67 9.36
N PRO A 117 0.12 6.57 9.97
CA PRO A 117 1.38 6.29 10.63
C PRO A 117 1.19 5.40 11.87
N VAL A 118 2.20 4.59 12.20
CA VAL A 118 2.23 3.84 13.46
C VAL A 118 3.03 4.58 14.51
N SER A 119 2.71 4.32 15.78
CA SER A 119 3.49 4.77 16.92
C SER A 119 3.84 3.60 17.82
N PHE A 120 5.10 3.56 18.24
CA PHE A 120 5.59 2.55 19.15
C PHE A 120 5.44 3.07 20.59
N LEU A 121 4.67 2.35 21.41
CA LEU A 121 4.42 2.73 22.79
C LEU A 121 5.40 2.06 23.77
N HIS A 122 6.08 0.99 23.34
CA HIS A 122 7.04 0.29 24.19
C HIS A 122 8.31 1.15 24.38
N PRO A 123 8.83 1.31 25.60
CA PRO A 123 9.98 2.19 25.89
C PRO A 123 11.21 1.92 25.04
N LEU A 124 11.50 0.63 24.72
CA LEU A 124 12.67 0.25 23.91
C LEU A 124 12.55 0.65 22.43
N SER A 125 11.35 0.92 21.93
CA SER A 125 11.11 1.29 20.55
C SER A 125 10.51 2.70 20.38
N ALA A 126 10.21 3.38 21.49
CA ALA A 126 9.58 4.71 21.46
C ALA A 126 10.45 5.76 20.76
N HIS A 127 11.79 5.60 20.78
CA HIS A 127 12.72 6.47 20.08
C HIS A 127 12.49 6.51 18.57
N LEU A 128 11.99 5.42 17.97
CA LEU A 128 11.65 5.36 16.53
C LEU A 128 10.55 6.34 16.14
N ASN A 129 9.73 6.77 17.08
CA ASN A 129 8.68 7.76 16.82
C ASN A 129 9.25 9.16 16.52
N SER A 130 10.50 9.44 16.88
CA SER A 130 11.13 10.75 16.62
C SER A 130 11.80 10.85 15.25
N TRP A 131 11.89 9.75 14.49
CA TRP A 131 12.61 9.72 13.23
C TRP A 131 11.84 10.42 12.11
N PRO A 132 12.43 11.44 11.46
CA PRO A 132 11.75 12.24 10.44
C PRO A 132 11.28 11.38 9.26
N GLU A 133 12.15 10.47 8.78
CA GLU A 133 11.88 9.62 7.62
C GLU A 133 10.69 8.67 7.84
N ALA A 134 10.46 8.27 9.08
CA ALA A 134 9.34 7.41 9.43
C ALA A 134 8.03 8.18 9.57
N ARG A 135 8.10 9.48 9.87
CA ARG A 135 6.94 10.34 10.12
C ARG A 135 6.47 11.11 8.90
N ASP A 136 7.34 11.33 7.92
CA ASP A 136 6.99 12.19 6.79
C ASP A 136 6.20 11.46 5.69
N TRP A 137 5.13 10.76 6.10
CA TRP A 137 4.17 10.16 5.18
C TRP A 137 3.53 11.20 4.23
N ARG A 138 3.41 12.47 4.67
CA ARG A 138 2.89 13.56 3.84
C ARG A 138 3.82 13.86 2.67
N GLN A 139 5.12 13.79 2.90
CA GLN A 139 6.12 13.95 1.85
C GLN A 139 6.06 12.75 0.88
N LEU A 140 5.97 11.52 1.38
CA LEU A 140 5.78 10.33 0.54
C LEU A 140 4.56 10.46 -0.37
N VAL A 141 3.43 10.89 0.17
CA VAL A 141 2.22 11.13 -0.63
C VAL A 141 2.45 12.20 -1.69
N ARG A 142 3.16 13.30 -1.36
CA ARG A 142 3.51 14.35 -2.35
C ARG A 142 4.40 13.80 -3.46
N GLU A 143 5.42 13.03 -3.12
CA GLU A 143 6.34 12.39 -4.06
C GLU A 143 5.61 11.43 -5.01
N LEU A 144 4.65 10.66 -4.50
CA LEU A 144 3.86 9.71 -5.29
C LEU A 144 2.88 10.38 -6.27
N ARG A 145 2.47 11.63 -6.02
CA ARG A 145 1.51 12.34 -6.88
C ARG A 145 1.99 12.56 -8.31
N VAL A 146 3.29 12.45 -8.58
CA VAL A 146 3.82 12.50 -9.96
C VAL A 146 3.36 11.30 -10.81
N HIS A 147 2.88 10.22 -10.16
CA HIS A 147 2.37 9.03 -10.83
C HIS A 147 0.83 8.99 -10.94
N GLY A 148 0.14 9.97 -10.36
CA GLY A 148 -1.32 10.07 -10.38
C GLY A 148 -1.93 10.52 -9.04
N PRO A 149 -3.26 10.58 -8.95
CA PRO A 149 -3.95 10.96 -7.73
C PRO A 149 -3.67 10.00 -6.57
N VAL A 150 -3.17 10.54 -5.45
CA VAL A 150 -2.94 9.81 -4.20
C VAL A 150 -3.63 10.54 -3.08
N THR A 151 -4.35 9.79 -2.25
CA THR A 151 -4.98 10.29 -1.03
C THR A 151 -4.60 9.45 0.17
N TRP A 152 -4.65 10.08 1.33
CA TRP A 152 -4.56 9.45 2.64
C TRP A 152 -5.83 9.83 3.41
N PRO A 153 -6.86 9.01 3.37
CA PRO A 153 -8.14 9.34 3.97
C PRO A 153 -8.06 9.32 5.50
N ALA A 154 -8.85 10.17 6.13
CA ALA A 154 -9.08 10.08 7.57
C ALA A 154 -9.86 8.79 7.90
N PRO A 155 -9.72 8.24 9.13
CA PRO A 155 -10.60 7.16 9.58
C PRO A 155 -12.07 7.54 9.43
N GLY A 156 -12.87 6.63 8.89
CA GLY A 156 -14.30 6.86 8.60
C GLY A 156 -14.61 7.47 7.24
N SER A 157 -13.59 7.81 6.43
CA SER A 157 -13.81 8.28 5.05
C SER A 157 -14.48 7.22 4.18
N THR A 158 -15.35 7.66 3.29
CA THR A 158 -16.05 6.82 2.32
C THR A 158 -15.64 7.21 0.90
N PHE A 159 -15.52 6.23 0.01
CA PHE A 159 -15.29 6.45 -1.41
C PHE A 159 -16.54 6.08 -2.20
N SER A 160 -17.06 7.05 -2.98
CA SER A 160 -18.09 6.76 -3.97
C SER A 160 -17.46 6.47 -5.31
N LEU A 161 -17.72 5.28 -5.88
CA LEU A 161 -17.21 4.92 -7.20
C LEU A 161 -17.99 5.61 -8.33
N ASP A 162 -19.22 6.01 -8.09
CA ASP A 162 -20.09 6.64 -9.09
C ASP A 162 -19.68 8.09 -9.37
N THR A 163 -19.38 8.84 -8.32
CA THR A 163 -19.02 10.28 -8.41
C THR A 163 -17.52 10.50 -8.47
N ARG A 164 -16.70 9.51 -8.08
CA ARG A 164 -15.23 9.60 -7.91
C ARG A 164 -14.81 10.60 -6.82
N ASP A 165 -15.72 11.01 -5.98
CA ASP A 165 -15.46 11.93 -4.88
C ASP A 165 -15.18 11.17 -3.59
N ILE A 166 -14.38 11.76 -2.73
CA ILE A 166 -14.19 11.33 -1.34
C ILE A 166 -15.22 12.08 -0.50
N ILE A 167 -16.07 11.36 0.18
CA ILE A 167 -17.06 11.91 1.11
C ILE A 167 -16.55 11.77 2.55
#